data_5767b81a1dde254d147b026fad56143a
#
_entry.id   5767b81a1dde254d147b026fad56143a
#
_cell.length_a   1.000
_cell.length_b   1.000
_cell.length_c   1.000
_cell.angle_alpha   90.00
_cell.angle_beta   90.00
_cell.angle_gamma   90.00
#
_symmetry.space_group_name_H-M   'P 1'
#
loop_
_entity.id
_entity.type
_entity.pdbx_description
1 polymer ?
#
loop_
_entity_poly.entity_id
_entity_poly.type
_entity_poly.pdbx_seq_one_letter_code
_entity_poly.pdbx_strand_id
1 'polypeptide(L)'
;MDMKLELVMVPVTDVDRAKEFYEKVGFNADQDHEVSDDVRFVQMTPPGSACSIAIGRGITEMAPGSLDNLQAVVADADAALAYLRDRGVEAEGVSDQPWGRFVFFSDPDGNRWALQELPDYAAGAQG
;
A
#
# COMPACT_ATOMS: atom_id res chain seq x y z
N MET A 1 1.74 21.71 -17.05
CA MET A 1 2.61 20.52 -17.11
C MET A 1 1.94 19.36 -16.42
N ASP A 2 2.14 18.17 -16.92
CA ASP A 2 1.64 16.96 -16.27
C ASP A 2 2.56 16.58 -15.12
N MET A 3 1.96 16.08 -14.04
CA MET A 3 2.72 15.67 -12.86
C MET A 3 2.09 14.40 -12.31
N LYS A 4 2.84 13.30 -12.33
CA LYS A 4 2.33 11.98 -11.94
C LYS A 4 3.08 11.50 -10.71
N LEU A 5 2.34 10.92 -9.77
CA LEU A 5 2.99 10.32 -8.62
C LEU A 5 3.78 9.09 -9.08
N GLU A 6 5.05 9.06 -8.71
CA GLU A 6 5.93 7.95 -9.05
C GLU A 6 6.15 7.03 -7.87
N LEU A 7 6.39 7.60 -6.69
CA LEU A 7 6.92 6.84 -5.56
C LEU A 7 6.56 7.49 -4.24
N VAL A 8 6.21 6.67 -3.26
CA VAL A 8 6.02 7.11 -1.87
C VAL A 8 6.97 6.30 -0.99
N MET A 9 7.74 6.99 -0.13
CA MET A 9 8.61 6.32 0.85
C MET A 9 7.76 5.80 2.00
N VAL A 10 7.96 4.52 2.37
CA VAL A 10 7.25 3.89 3.49
C VAL A 10 8.30 3.52 4.54
N PRO A 11 8.28 4.18 5.71
CA PRO A 11 9.32 3.97 6.72
C PRO A 11 9.11 2.66 7.48
N VAL A 12 10.14 1.80 7.46
CA VAL A 12 10.10 0.48 8.10
C VAL A 12 11.37 0.23 8.89
N THR A 13 11.31 -0.65 9.89
CA THR A 13 12.48 -1.03 10.68
C THR A 13 13.24 -2.18 10.07
N ASP A 14 12.55 -3.19 9.55
CA ASP A 14 13.15 -4.41 9.03
C ASP A 14 12.74 -4.55 7.55
N VAL A 15 13.69 -4.31 6.66
CA VAL A 15 13.42 -4.28 5.23
C VAL A 15 12.98 -5.64 4.70
N ASP A 16 13.62 -6.71 5.14
CA ASP A 16 13.26 -8.07 4.70
C ASP A 16 11.84 -8.43 5.14
N ARG A 17 11.49 -8.11 6.38
CA ARG A 17 10.15 -8.37 6.91
C ARG A 17 9.10 -7.56 6.15
N ALA A 18 9.38 -6.29 5.87
CA ALA A 18 8.47 -5.43 5.13
C ALA A 18 8.30 -5.93 3.70
N LYS A 19 9.40 -6.30 3.03
CA LYS A 19 9.36 -6.82 1.67
C LYS A 19 8.51 -8.08 1.61
N GLU A 20 8.70 -9.01 2.54
CA GLU A 20 7.93 -10.24 2.60
C GLU A 20 6.44 -9.95 2.81
N PHE A 21 6.12 -8.98 3.67
CA PHE A 21 4.74 -8.59 3.91
C PHE A 21 4.08 -8.05 2.64
N TYR A 22 4.74 -7.11 1.96
CA TYR A 22 4.15 -6.51 0.75
C TYR A 22 4.05 -7.50 -0.41
N GLU A 23 5.00 -8.44 -0.50
CA GLU A 23 4.87 -9.54 -1.46
C GLU A 23 3.66 -10.42 -1.13
N LYS A 24 3.42 -10.67 0.14
CA LYS A 24 2.24 -11.44 0.59
C LYS A 24 0.95 -10.72 0.23
N VAL A 25 0.92 -9.39 0.34
CA VAL A 25 -0.23 -8.58 -0.08
C VAL A 25 -0.42 -8.66 -1.60
N GLY A 26 0.64 -8.89 -2.35
CA GLY A 26 0.58 -9.04 -3.80
C GLY A 26 1.38 -8.01 -4.59
N PHE A 27 2.17 -7.18 -3.90
CA PHE A 27 3.01 -6.19 -4.58
C PHE A 27 4.17 -6.89 -5.28
N ASN A 28 4.56 -6.35 -6.43
CA ASN A 28 5.72 -6.84 -7.17
C ASN A 28 6.98 -6.12 -6.68
N ALA A 29 8.03 -6.88 -6.36
CA ALA A 29 9.32 -6.32 -5.99
C ALA A 29 10.08 -6.02 -7.27
N ASP A 30 10.05 -4.76 -7.73
CA ASP A 30 10.65 -4.35 -8.99
C ASP A 30 12.15 -4.24 -8.93
N GLN A 31 12.66 -3.72 -7.81
CA GLN A 31 14.08 -3.47 -7.60
C GLN A 31 14.42 -3.69 -6.15
N ASP A 32 15.63 -4.19 -5.89
CA ASP A 32 16.16 -4.36 -4.55
C ASP A 32 17.67 -4.10 -4.64
N HIS A 33 18.09 -2.93 -4.19
CA HIS A 33 19.47 -2.49 -4.26
C HIS A 33 20.09 -2.33 -2.88
N GLU A 34 21.02 -3.19 -2.56
CA GLU A 34 21.86 -3.05 -1.38
C GLU A 34 23.03 -2.15 -1.80
N VAL A 35 22.89 -0.84 -1.56
CA VAL A 35 23.89 0.14 -2.00
C VAL A 35 25.12 0.09 -1.09
N SER A 36 24.91 -0.05 0.21
CA SER A 36 25.96 -0.15 1.21
C SER A 36 25.38 -0.78 2.46
N ASP A 37 26.20 -0.92 3.52
CA ASP A 37 25.70 -1.41 4.80
C ASP A 37 24.63 -0.49 5.38
N ASP A 38 24.69 0.81 5.05
CA ASP A 38 23.79 1.80 5.61
C ASP A 38 22.59 2.12 4.70
N VAL A 39 22.64 1.73 3.43
CA VAL A 39 21.61 2.12 2.45
C VAL A 39 21.13 0.93 1.64
N ARG A 40 19.85 0.68 1.71
CA ARG A 40 19.16 -0.31 0.87
C ARG A 40 17.86 0.30 0.36
N PHE A 41 17.58 0.08 -0.92
CA PHE A 41 16.39 0.61 -1.58
C PHE A 41 15.63 -0.53 -2.22
N VAL A 42 14.37 -0.71 -1.82
CA VAL A 42 13.48 -1.73 -2.41
C VAL A 42 12.25 -1.03 -2.95
N GLN A 43 12.04 -1.14 -4.26
CA GLN A 43 10.85 -0.57 -4.90
C GLN A 43 9.84 -1.66 -5.13
N MET A 44 8.62 -1.44 -4.68
CA MET A 44 7.53 -2.40 -4.80
C MET A 44 6.31 -1.71 -5.37
N THR A 45 5.62 -2.41 -6.28
CA THR A 45 4.49 -1.81 -7.00
C THR A 45 3.24 -2.69 -6.84
N PRO A 46 2.13 -2.11 -6.39
CA PRO A 46 0.84 -2.82 -6.41
C PRO A 46 0.45 -3.17 -7.85
N PRO A 47 -0.14 -4.33 -8.10
CA PRO A 47 -0.59 -4.67 -9.45
C PRO A 47 -1.50 -3.59 -10.03
N GLY A 48 -1.21 -3.18 -11.25
CA GLY A 48 -2.02 -2.18 -11.95
C GLY A 48 -1.78 -0.74 -11.55
N SER A 49 -0.87 -0.48 -10.61
CA SER A 49 -0.58 0.88 -10.15
C SER A 49 0.57 1.50 -10.94
N ALA A 50 0.44 2.79 -11.26
CA ALA A 50 1.53 3.56 -11.83
C ALA A 50 2.47 4.08 -10.74
N CYS A 51 1.97 4.22 -9.51
CA CYS A 51 2.75 4.69 -8.38
C CYS A 51 3.26 3.51 -7.57
N SER A 52 4.52 3.56 -7.16
CA SER A 52 5.17 2.52 -6.37
C SER A 52 5.39 3.01 -4.94
N ILE A 53 5.79 2.08 -4.07
CA ILE A 53 6.35 2.43 -2.77
C ILE A 53 7.82 2.05 -2.74
N ALA A 54 8.57 2.71 -1.87
CA ALA A 54 9.95 2.30 -1.56
C ALA A 54 10.04 2.04 -0.06
N ILE A 55 10.58 0.87 0.26
CA ILE A 55 10.97 0.53 1.62
C ILE A 55 12.48 0.35 1.61
N GLY A 56 13.13 0.58 2.74
CA GLY A 56 14.58 0.47 2.74
C GLY A 56 15.21 0.92 4.04
N ARG A 57 16.51 1.04 3.96
CA ARG A 57 17.37 1.45 5.06
C ARG A 57 18.14 2.68 4.60
N GLY A 58 18.10 3.75 5.41
CA GLY A 58 18.85 4.97 5.09
C GLY A 58 18.26 5.80 3.95
N ILE A 59 16.99 5.62 3.60
CA ILE A 59 16.37 6.34 2.49
C ILE A 59 15.34 7.37 2.93
N THR A 60 14.96 7.38 4.19
CA THR A 60 14.03 8.38 4.73
C THR A 60 14.32 8.60 6.21
N GLU A 61 14.01 9.79 6.70
CA GLU A 61 14.13 10.12 8.10
C GLU A 61 12.81 9.99 8.85
N MET A 62 11.74 9.59 8.17
CA MET A 62 10.46 9.36 8.83
C MET A 62 10.57 8.22 9.83
N ALA A 63 9.89 8.35 10.95
CA ALA A 63 9.84 7.30 11.96
C ALA A 63 9.15 6.06 11.38
N PRO A 64 9.68 4.86 11.61
CA PRO A 64 9.03 3.64 11.14
C PRO A 64 7.59 3.56 11.63
N GLY A 65 6.68 3.15 10.74
CA GLY A 65 5.27 3.04 11.07
C GLY A 65 4.50 4.34 11.14
N SER A 66 5.11 5.46 10.75
CA SER A 66 4.49 6.77 10.92
C SER A 66 3.49 7.16 9.83
N LEU A 67 3.42 6.43 8.73
CA LEU A 67 2.43 6.73 7.70
C LEU A 67 1.05 6.29 8.16
N ASP A 68 0.13 7.25 8.19
CA ASP A 68 -1.20 7.02 8.72
C ASP A 68 -2.19 6.56 7.65
N ASN A 69 -2.02 6.98 6.41
CA ASN A 69 -3.01 6.62 5.40
C ASN A 69 -2.42 6.61 3.99
N LEU A 70 -2.04 5.43 3.54
CA LEU A 70 -1.79 5.18 2.13
C LEU A 70 -3.09 4.62 1.58
N GLN A 71 -3.55 5.14 0.44
CA GLN A 71 -4.84 4.75 -0.08
C GLN A 71 -4.72 4.26 -1.51
N ALA A 72 -5.31 3.09 -1.76
CA ALA A 72 -5.34 2.49 -3.09
C ALA A 72 -6.78 2.19 -3.47
N VAL A 73 -7.08 2.20 -4.75
CA VAL A 73 -8.41 1.89 -5.26
C VAL A 73 -8.48 0.41 -5.66
N VAL A 74 -9.55 -0.24 -5.25
CA VAL A 74 -9.84 -1.63 -5.63
C VAL A 74 -11.22 -1.68 -6.30
N ALA A 75 -11.44 -2.72 -7.10
CA ALA A 75 -12.71 -2.86 -7.81
C ALA A 75 -13.86 -3.27 -6.88
N ASP A 76 -13.56 -4.06 -5.86
CA ASP A 76 -14.57 -4.67 -4.98
C ASP A 76 -13.99 -4.82 -3.58
N ALA A 77 -14.53 -4.07 -2.64
CA ALA A 77 -14.04 -4.07 -1.25
C ALA A 77 -14.24 -5.41 -0.56
N ASP A 78 -15.37 -6.07 -0.79
CA ASP A 78 -15.62 -7.38 -0.17
C ASP A 78 -14.61 -8.42 -0.67
N ALA A 79 -14.32 -8.42 -1.96
CA ALA A 79 -13.33 -9.32 -2.53
C ALA A 79 -11.92 -9.00 -2.01
N ALA A 80 -11.60 -7.72 -1.83
CA ALA A 80 -10.30 -7.30 -1.31
C ALA A 80 -10.12 -7.78 0.14
N LEU A 81 -11.16 -7.67 0.95
CA LEU A 81 -11.12 -8.14 2.34
C LEU A 81 -10.86 -9.65 2.41
N ALA A 82 -11.61 -10.42 1.60
CA ALA A 82 -11.44 -11.87 1.54
C ALA A 82 -10.02 -12.24 1.07
N TYR A 83 -9.54 -11.55 0.04
CA TYR A 83 -8.20 -11.77 -0.52
C TYR A 83 -7.11 -11.59 0.55
N LEU A 84 -7.18 -10.49 1.31
CA LEU A 84 -6.19 -10.20 2.35
C LEU A 84 -6.24 -11.25 3.46
N ARG A 85 -7.43 -11.58 3.91
CA ARG A 85 -7.61 -12.57 4.99
C ARG A 85 -7.14 -13.96 4.57
N ASP A 86 -7.39 -14.35 3.34
CA ASP A 86 -6.93 -15.64 2.80
C ASP A 86 -5.41 -15.72 2.77
N ARG A 87 -4.73 -14.60 2.65
CA ARG A 87 -3.27 -14.54 2.64
C ARG A 87 -2.68 -14.33 4.03
N GLY A 88 -3.50 -14.36 5.07
CA GLY A 88 -3.04 -14.21 6.44
C GLY A 88 -2.73 -12.78 6.84
N VAL A 89 -3.27 -11.81 6.12
CA VAL A 89 -3.14 -10.39 6.46
C VAL A 89 -4.34 -10.00 7.29
N GLU A 90 -4.11 -9.44 8.47
CA GLU A 90 -5.19 -8.93 9.30
C GLU A 90 -5.78 -7.70 8.62
N ALA A 91 -7.08 -7.72 8.40
CA ALA A 91 -7.75 -6.63 7.71
C ALA A 91 -9.12 -6.41 8.31
N GLU A 92 -9.53 -5.15 8.34
CA GLU A 92 -10.80 -4.72 8.89
C GLU A 92 -11.69 -4.13 7.80
N GLY A 93 -12.97 -4.31 7.92
CA GLY A 93 -13.95 -3.78 7.00
C GLY A 93 -15.09 -4.77 6.80
N VAL A 94 -15.95 -4.50 5.89
CA VAL A 94 -15.97 -3.34 4.98
C VAL A 94 -16.67 -2.19 5.68
N SER A 95 -16.12 -0.97 5.57
CA SER A 95 -16.73 0.23 6.14
C SER A 95 -17.36 1.05 5.03
N ASP A 96 -18.66 1.27 5.11
CA ASP A 96 -19.40 2.04 4.11
C ASP A 96 -19.40 3.51 4.46
N GLN A 97 -18.94 4.34 3.52
CA GLN A 97 -18.89 5.78 3.66
C GLN A 97 -19.52 6.42 2.42
N PRO A 98 -19.97 7.71 2.51
CA PRO A 98 -20.51 8.36 1.33
C PRO A 98 -19.56 8.42 0.13
N TRP A 99 -18.26 8.40 0.39
CA TRP A 99 -17.24 8.49 -0.66
C TRP A 99 -16.64 7.15 -1.05
N GLY A 100 -17.15 6.03 -0.51
CA GLY A 100 -16.71 4.70 -0.93
C GLY A 100 -16.82 3.66 0.15
N ARG A 101 -16.40 2.45 -0.21
CA ARG A 101 -16.37 1.31 0.71
C ARG A 101 -14.92 0.96 0.99
N PHE A 102 -14.57 0.77 2.25
CA PHE A 102 -13.17 0.71 2.67
C PHE A 102 -12.80 -0.56 3.40
N VAL A 103 -11.58 -1.01 3.12
CA VAL A 103 -10.90 -2.08 3.87
C VAL A 103 -9.59 -1.51 4.38
N PHE A 104 -9.24 -1.81 5.62
CA PHE A 104 -8.04 -1.26 6.26
C PHE A 104 -7.11 -2.37 6.69
N PHE A 105 -5.81 -2.12 6.54
CA PHE A 105 -4.77 -3.00 7.08
C PHE A 105 -3.52 -2.17 7.38
N SER A 106 -2.58 -2.79 8.12
CA SER A 106 -1.31 -2.15 8.45
C SER A 106 -0.17 -3.09 8.12
N ASP A 107 0.98 -2.51 7.78
CA ASP A 107 2.19 -3.31 7.62
C ASP A 107 2.77 -3.67 9.00
N PRO A 108 3.86 -4.48 9.07
CA PRO A 108 4.41 -4.90 10.37
C PRO A 108 4.87 -3.75 11.27
N ASP A 109 5.21 -2.61 10.71
CA ASP A 109 5.62 -1.44 11.49
C ASP A 109 4.46 -0.55 11.91
N GLY A 110 3.27 -0.79 11.36
CA GLY A 110 2.08 0.01 11.67
C GLY A 110 1.75 1.09 10.65
N ASN A 111 2.43 1.11 9.50
CA ASN A 111 2.04 2.02 8.41
C ASN A 111 0.67 1.58 7.90
N ARG A 112 -0.27 2.52 7.85
CA ARG A 112 -1.68 2.21 7.65
C ARG A 112 -2.10 2.39 6.20
N TRP A 113 -2.88 1.43 5.72
CA TRP A 113 -3.41 1.41 4.36
C TRP A 113 -4.92 1.38 4.37
N ALA A 114 -5.52 2.05 3.38
CA ALA A 114 -6.94 1.96 3.09
C ALA A 114 -7.11 1.52 1.65
N LEU A 115 -7.93 0.50 1.43
CA LEU A 115 -8.32 0.08 0.10
C LEU A 115 -9.74 0.58 -0.13
N GLN A 116 -9.95 1.36 -1.18
CA GLN A 116 -11.20 2.04 -1.45
C GLN A 116 -11.86 1.49 -2.71
N GLU A 117 -13.08 1.03 -2.55
CA GLU A 117 -13.96 0.81 -3.68
C GLU A 117 -14.72 2.13 -3.90
N LEU A 118 -14.52 2.75 -5.06
CA LEU A 118 -15.14 4.02 -5.36
C LEU A 118 -16.64 3.88 -5.51
N PRO A 119 -17.42 4.93 -5.17
CA PRO A 119 -18.84 4.93 -5.46
C PRO A 119 -19.07 4.82 -6.96
N ASP A 120 -20.24 4.35 -7.35
CA ASP A 120 -20.60 4.24 -8.77
C ASP A 120 -20.96 5.63 -9.32
N TYR A 121 -19.93 6.37 -9.69
CA TYR A 121 -20.12 7.70 -10.28
C TYR A 121 -20.82 7.65 -11.63
N ALA A 122 -20.69 6.53 -12.35
CA ALA A 122 -21.35 6.40 -13.65
C ALA A 122 -22.87 6.32 -13.49
N ALA A 123 -23.34 5.71 -12.41
CA ALA A 123 -24.77 5.65 -12.11
C ALA A 123 -25.27 6.96 -11.49
N GLY A 124 -24.44 7.65 -10.77
CA GLY A 124 -24.80 8.86 -10.04
C GLY A 124 -24.52 10.12 -10.76
N ALA A 125 -23.71 10.14 -11.64
CA ALA A 125 -23.29 11.33 -12.23
C ALA A 125 -22.81 11.71 -13.26
N GLN A 126 -22.68 11.45 -12.93
CA GLN A 126 -21.97 11.72 -13.32
C GLN A 126 -21.72 12.27 -13.94
N GLY A 127 -22.11 11.96 -13.60
CA GLY A 127 -21.65 12.43 -14.24
C GLY A 127 -21.14 12.81 -14.32
#